data_75e428c3a539521f85d5b4381ab2bcb9
#
_entry.id   75e428c3a539521f85d5b4381ab2bcb9
#
_cell.length_a   1.000
_cell.length_b   1.000
_cell.length_c   1.000
_cell.angle_alpha   90.00
_cell.angle_beta   90.00
_cell.angle_gamma   90.00
#
_symmetry.space_group_name_H-M   'P 1'
#
loop_
_entity.id
_entity.type
_entity.pdbx_description
1 polymer ?
#
loop_
_entity_poly.entity_id
_entity_poly.type
_entity_poly.pdbx_seq_one_letter_code
_entity_poly.pdbx_strand_id
1 'polypeptide(L)'
;MVALYLWPVYHPFIGWPPGRPLNADRPPYWLQVNHHFFFVLYSFVAMGILTVFEWDMFFPDLLDAFVLTTLPIRNSRLFLARVAAIAIFILGFLLDANFLAPLVIPASFDPPNLTRLLAGHILAVLGSGLFSAAFILALQGVLLSLLGERLFRRLSLILQGLTISALLMLLLLFPVLSGAVPVFLQSDSRAVLFFPPFWFLGIYQRILDGPGALPIYTRLTETGCLALLITLGVAGLAYPLAYLSRTRQLVVGSGTQDTRSWAAGPANGLLNATLLRSPVSRAVFHFISQTLMRVQRYRIYLVLYGGVGLSVVVSSILRLSVEHGRVQMEVSADVVRASIAIVAFWTIAGLRMAFVSPGNRQGSWVFRIVHGRPPVAATAIEQLRAARTWVLLWSTLISLSACLGARSIGSAELRSWASTASLMLIALGMCLVLTDVFFFNGMTIAFTGDTPRGQPNLALTVLKYFTFFPFVIWIPVEFELWIARSILHFALAAGVIGAAHFGLDRLHRGMVKEHCGMPGLEDDDEDFPMRLGLRY
;
A
#
# COMPACT_ATOMS: atom_id res chain seq x y z
N MET A 1 2.61 -4.68 16.56
CA MET A 1 2.36 -5.95 15.85
C MET A 1 3.11 -7.13 16.46
N VAL A 2 4.44 -7.07 16.58
CA VAL A 2 5.24 -8.17 17.15
C VAL A 2 4.76 -8.56 18.55
N ALA A 3 4.58 -7.61 19.47
CA ALA A 3 4.10 -7.86 20.83
C ALA A 3 2.68 -8.43 20.87
N LEU A 4 1.79 -7.97 19.98
CA LEU A 4 0.41 -8.46 19.88
C LEU A 4 0.34 -9.90 19.34
N TYR A 5 1.31 -10.28 18.52
CA TYR A 5 1.41 -11.64 18.00
C TYR A 5 2.06 -12.60 19.02
N LEU A 6 3.16 -12.18 19.65
CA LEU A 6 3.91 -13.02 20.57
C LEU A 6 3.19 -13.25 21.90
N TRP A 7 2.50 -12.23 22.44
CA TRP A 7 1.85 -12.33 23.74
C TRP A 7 0.82 -13.46 23.83
N PRO A 8 -0.16 -13.61 22.93
CA PRO A 8 -1.15 -14.69 23.01
C PRO A 8 -0.52 -16.07 22.89
N VAL A 9 0.55 -16.19 22.10
CA VAL A 9 1.19 -17.48 21.79
C VAL A 9 2.14 -17.93 22.91
N TYR A 10 2.87 -16.98 23.50
CA TYR A 10 3.88 -17.30 24.54
C TYR A 10 3.38 -17.12 25.96
N HIS A 11 2.28 -16.40 26.16
CA HIS A 11 1.67 -16.24 27.48
C HIS A 11 1.48 -17.54 28.25
N PRO A 12 1.13 -18.70 27.64
CA PRO A 12 1.03 -19.96 28.36
C PRO A 12 2.38 -20.49 28.89
N PHE A 13 3.50 -20.08 28.26
CA PHE A 13 4.85 -20.53 28.59
C PHE A 13 5.63 -19.50 29.45
N ILE A 14 5.12 -18.28 29.58
CA ILE A 14 5.67 -17.25 30.46
C ILE A 14 4.96 -17.39 31.81
N GLY A 15 5.71 -17.68 32.89
CA GLY A 15 5.18 -17.85 34.27
C GLY A 15 4.58 -16.58 34.88
N TRP A 16 3.74 -15.85 34.15
CA TRP A 16 3.04 -14.66 34.60
C TRP A 16 1.52 -14.90 34.67
N PRO A 17 0.84 -14.61 35.81
CA PRO A 17 1.35 -14.00 37.05
C PRO A 17 2.16 -14.96 37.91
N PRO A 18 3.04 -14.43 38.80
CA PRO A 18 3.88 -15.25 39.68
C PRO A 18 3.02 -16.21 40.52
N GLY A 19 3.38 -17.50 40.52
CA GLY A 19 2.65 -18.55 41.24
C GLY A 19 1.87 -19.54 40.36
N ARG A 20 1.81 -19.34 39.06
CA ARG A 20 1.30 -20.35 38.12
C ARG A 20 2.37 -21.42 37.95
N PRO A 21 2.04 -22.73 38.05
CA PRO A 21 3.01 -23.76 37.73
C PRO A 21 3.48 -23.53 36.29
N LEU A 22 4.78 -23.28 36.10
CA LEU A 22 5.41 -23.30 34.79
C LEU A 22 5.09 -24.66 34.17
N ASN A 23 4.35 -24.68 33.09
CA ASN A 23 4.35 -25.85 32.24
C ASN A 23 5.80 -26.02 31.78
N ALA A 24 6.51 -26.98 32.38
CA ALA A 24 7.91 -27.26 32.11
C ALA A 24 8.19 -27.72 30.68
N ASP A 25 7.17 -27.83 29.88
CA ASP A 25 7.25 -28.23 28.48
C ASP A 25 7.68 -27.06 27.64
N ARG A 26 8.86 -27.21 27.05
CA ARG A 26 9.35 -26.27 26.02
C ARG A 26 8.33 -26.19 24.88
N PRO A 27 8.15 -24.99 24.27
CA PRO A 27 7.25 -24.87 23.12
C PRO A 27 7.66 -25.89 22.03
N PRO A 28 6.70 -26.52 21.36
CA PRO A 28 6.98 -27.50 20.30
C PRO A 28 7.94 -26.96 19.24
N TYR A 29 8.85 -27.79 18.74
CA TYR A 29 9.87 -27.41 17.76
C TYR A 29 9.31 -26.59 16.61
N TRP A 30 8.25 -27.06 15.98
CA TRP A 30 7.63 -26.37 14.84
C TRP A 30 6.98 -25.03 15.19
N LEU A 31 6.54 -24.86 16.41
CA LEU A 31 6.06 -23.55 16.88
C LEU A 31 7.20 -22.53 16.94
N GLN A 32 8.36 -22.96 17.45
CA GLN A 32 9.57 -22.10 17.48
C GLN A 32 10.03 -21.77 16.05
N VAL A 33 10.08 -22.75 15.14
CA VAL A 33 10.43 -22.55 13.73
C VAL A 33 9.49 -21.54 13.06
N ASN A 34 8.19 -21.62 13.34
CA ASN A 34 7.21 -20.67 12.80
C ASN A 34 7.44 -19.23 13.30
N HIS A 35 7.86 -19.06 14.55
CA HIS A 35 8.20 -17.74 15.07
C HIS A 35 9.49 -17.18 14.46
N HIS A 36 10.50 -18.01 14.31
CA HIS A 36 11.71 -17.61 13.60
C HIS A 36 11.41 -17.23 12.16
N PHE A 37 10.52 -17.97 11.50
CA PHE A 37 10.02 -17.64 10.16
C PHE A 37 9.28 -16.31 10.12
N PHE A 38 8.45 -16.02 11.14
CA PHE A 38 7.75 -14.72 11.23
C PHE A 38 8.73 -13.54 11.24
N PHE A 39 9.78 -13.58 12.06
CA PHE A 39 10.74 -12.48 12.13
C PHE A 39 11.54 -12.31 10.84
N VAL A 40 11.96 -13.41 10.24
CA VAL A 40 12.65 -13.40 8.95
C VAL A 40 11.75 -12.79 7.87
N LEU A 41 10.49 -13.23 7.81
CA LEU A 41 9.49 -12.74 6.86
C LEU A 41 9.16 -11.26 7.10
N TYR A 42 8.97 -10.87 8.37
CA TYR A 42 8.70 -9.48 8.74
C TYR A 42 9.82 -8.54 8.30
N SER A 43 11.08 -8.89 8.59
CA SER A 43 12.24 -8.11 8.16
C SER A 43 12.33 -8.00 6.63
N PHE A 44 12.12 -9.12 5.93
CA PHE A 44 12.07 -9.17 4.46
C PHE A 44 11.04 -8.18 3.90
N VAL A 45 9.83 -8.24 4.42
CA VAL A 45 8.71 -7.42 3.96
C VAL A 45 8.89 -5.96 4.35
N ALA A 46 9.24 -5.68 5.60
CA ALA A 46 9.41 -4.32 6.09
C ALA A 46 10.48 -3.55 5.32
N MET A 47 11.65 -4.18 5.15
CA MET A 47 12.74 -3.57 4.37
C MET A 47 12.42 -3.46 2.90
N GLY A 48 11.73 -4.44 2.34
CA GLY A 48 11.27 -4.39 0.95
C GLY A 48 10.29 -3.24 0.71
N ILE A 49 9.27 -3.10 1.54
CA ILE A 49 8.30 -2.00 1.44
C ILE A 49 8.99 -0.65 1.59
N LEU A 50 9.84 -0.49 2.60
CA LEU A 50 10.60 0.74 2.82
C LEU A 50 11.43 1.13 1.59
N THR A 51 12.15 0.16 1.01
CA THR A 51 12.98 0.39 -0.16
C THR A 51 12.15 0.77 -1.38
N VAL A 52 10.95 0.21 -1.54
CA VAL A 52 10.03 0.61 -2.61
C VAL A 52 9.46 2.01 -2.39
N PHE A 53 9.21 2.43 -1.14
CA PHE A 53 8.76 3.79 -0.85
C PHE A 53 9.80 4.84 -1.23
N GLU A 54 11.07 4.54 -0.94
CA GLU A 54 12.19 5.43 -1.22
C GLU A 54 12.78 5.24 -2.63
N TRP A 55 12.06 4.52 -3.50
CA TRP A 55 12.48 4.15 -4.86
C TRP A 55 13.09 5.28 -5.66
N ASP A 56 12.51 6.49 -5.59
CA ASP A 56 12.97 7.64 -6.36
C ASP A 56 14.12 8.39 -5.68
N MET A 57 14.25 8.28 -4.36
CA MET A 57 15.32 8.92 -3.61
C MET A 57 16.70 8.27 -3.84
N PHE A 58 16.74 7.06 -4.34
CA PHE A 58 18.02 6.38 -4.61
C PHE A 58 18.77 6.99 -5.81
N PHE A 59 18.10 7.67 -6.72
CA PHE A 59 18.72 8.30 -7.87
C PHE A 59 18.64 9.83 -7.79
N PRO A 60 19.64 10.53 -8.42
CA PRO A 60 19.61 12.00 -8.44
C PRO A 60 18.35 12.52 -9.16
N ASP A 61 17.81 13.56 -8.62
CA ASP A 61 16.73 14.31 -9.20
C ASP A 61 17.29 15.49 -10.04
N LEU A 62 16.39 16.23 -10.73
CA LEU A 62 16.77 17.36 -11.57
C LEU A 62 17.39 18.49 -10.74
N LEU A 63 16.87 18.74 -9.54
CA LEU A 63 17.39 19.74 -8.59
C LEU A 63 18.79 19.35 -8.10
N ASP A 64 18.97 18.09 -7.70
CA ASP A 64 20.26 17.56 -7.32
C ASP A 64 21.28 17.76 -8.45
N ALA A 65 20.90 17.46 -9.70
CA ALA A 65 21.77 17.64 -10.85
C ALA A 65 22.16 19.11 -11.05
N PHE A 66 21.22 20.05 -11.02
CA PHE A 66 21.48 21.46 -11.20
C PHE A 66 22.33 22.06 -10.08
N VAL A 67 22.04 21.73 -8.83
CA VAL A 67 22.76 22.29 -7.67
C VAL A 67 24.14 21.66 -7.52
N LEU A 68 24.23 20.35 -7.57
CA LEU A 68 25.46 19.63 -7.27
C LEU A 68 26.48 19.68 -8.42
N THR A 69 26.04 19.77 -9.67
CA THR A 69 26.97 19.85 -10.82
C THR A 69 27.64 21.21 -10.96
N THR A 70 27.07 22.28 -10.37
CA THR A 70 27.68 23.62 -10.35
C THR A 70 28.78 23.76 -9.30
N LEU A 71 28.83 22.84 -8.32
CA LEU A 71 29.83 22.87 -7.26
C LEU A 71 31.19 22.32 -7.76
N PRO A 72 32.34 22.84 -7.29
CA PRO A 72 33.66 22.35 -7.67
C PRO A 72 34.02 21.02 -6.97
N ILE A 73 33.11 20.04 -7.05
CA ILE A 73 33.23 18.73 -6.43
C ILE A 73 33.38 17.67 -7.51
N ARG A 74 34.32 16.75 -7.34
CA ARG A 74 34.51 15.63 -8.28
C ARG A 74 33.27 14.71 -8.25
N ASN A 75 32.77 14.32 -9.42
CA ASN A 75 31.59 13.45 -9.57
C ASN A 75 31.73 12.12 -8.80
N SER A 76 32.94 11.59 -8.66
CA SER A 76 33.21 10.37 -7.88
C SER A 76 32.94 10.56 -6.39
N ARG A 77 33.20 11.75 -5.84
CA ARG A 77 32.89 12.06 -4.42
C ARG A 77 31.39 12.20 -4.19
N LEU A 78 30.67 12.83 -5.13
CA LEU A 78 29.21 12.92 -5.09
C LEU A 78 28.56 11.53 -5.17
N PHE A 79 29.05 10.70 -6.07
CA PHE A 79 28.57 9.32 -6.16
C PHE A 79 28.83 8.52 -4.88
N LEU A 80 30.06 8.60 -4.33
CA LEU A 80 30.40 7.89 -3.10
C LEU A 80 29.57 8.37 -1.89
N ALA A 81 29.36 9.68 -1.77
CA ALA A 81 28.50 10.26 -0.75
C ALA A 81 27.05 9.74 -0.85
N ARG A 82 26.54 9.60 -2.08
CA ARG A 82 25.20 9.05 -2.32
C ARG A 82 25.12 7.57 -1.93
N VAL A 83 26.10 6.77 -2.33
CA VAL A 83 26.17 5.35 -1.93
C VAL A 83 26.26 5.21 -0.41
N ALA A 84 27.08 6.02 0.25
CA ALA A 84 27.18 6.03 1.70
C ALA A 84 25.86 6.42 2.37
N ALA A 85 25.17 7.43 1.85
CA ALA A 85 23.87 7.83 2.36
C ALA A 85 22.81 6.72 2.23
N ILE A 86 22.77 6.03 1.09
CA ILE A 86 21.87 4.88 0.87
C ILE A 86 22.21 3.74 1.84
N ALA A 87 23.51 3.43 2.00
CA ALA A 87 23.94 2.38 2.91
C ALA A 87 23.57 2.70 4.37
N ILE A 88 23.82 3.93 4.83
CA ILE A 88 23.44 4.39 6.16
C ILE A 88 21.93 4.34 6.36
N PHE A 89 21.16 4.77 5.36
CA PHE A 89 19.70 4.74 5.38
C PHE A 89 19.19 3.29 5.53
N ILE A 90 19.63 2.37 4.64
CA ILE A 90 19.22 0.96 4.68
C ILE A 90 19.63 0.31 6.01
N LEU A 91 20.87 0.51 6.47
CA LEU A 91 21.34 -0.06 7.72
C LEU A 91 20.62 0.53 8.93
N GLY A 92 20.37 1.85 8.95
CA GLY A 92 19.64 2.51 10.02
C GLY A 92 18.23 1.95 10.18
N PHE A 93 17.47 1.86 9.10
CA PHE A 93 16.12 1.29 9.13
C PHE A 93 16.11 -0.22 9.39
N LEU A 94 17.10 -0.94 8.88
CA LEU A 94 17.24 -2.37 9.14
C LEU A 94 17.43 -2.65 10.65
N LEU A 95 18.24 -1.83 11.32
CA LEU A 95 18.43 -1.91 12.76
C LEU A 95 17.17 -1.47 13.50
N ASP A 96 16.55 -0.35 13.13
CA ASP A 96 15.35 0.17 13.76
C ASP A 96 14.17 -0.81 13.69
N ALA A 97 13.89 -1.36 12.51
CA ALA A 97 12.82 -2.32 12.31
C ALA A 97 12.98 -3.63 13.09
N ASN A 98 14.23 -4.02 13.41
CA ASN A 98 14.53 -5.30 14.04
C ASN A 98 15.09 -5.16 15.46
N PHE A 99 15.22 -3.95 16.02
CA PHE A 99 15.87 -3.70 17.32
C PHE A 99 15.16 -4.39 18.48
N LEU A 100 13.82 -4.34 18.51
CA LEU A 100 13.04 -4.89 19.63
C LEU A 100 12.98 -6.42 19.64
N ALA A 101 13.04 -7.08 18.49
CA ALA A 101 12.89 -8.51 18.39
C ALA A 101 14.00 -9.29 19.12
N PRO A 102 15.29 -8.94 19.01
CA PRO A 102 16.36 -9.61 19.77
C PRO A 102 16.26 -9.46 21.27
N LEU A 103 15.61 -8.40 21.77
CA LEU A 103 15.43 -8.17 23.20
C LEU A 103 14.26 -8.98 23.78
N VAL A 104 13.17 -9.11 23.02
CA VAL A 104 11.95 -9.78 23.48
C VAL A 104 12.09 -11.30 23.46
N ILE A 105 12.75 -11.86 22.45
CA ILE A 105 12.88 -13.31 22.28
C ILE A 105 13.66 -13.96 23.45
N PRO A 106 14.85 -13.46 23.85
CA PRO A 106 15.57 -14.03 24.97
C PRO A 106 14.85 -13.88 26.32
N ALA A 107 14.07 -12.79 26.46
CA ALA A 107 13.29 -12.57 27.69
C ALA A 107 12.10 -13.52 27.81
N SER A 108 11.64 -14.11 26.69
CA SER A 108 10.50 -15.01 26.64
C SER A 108 10.88 -16.49 26.86
N PHE A 109 12.15 -16.82 26.72
CA PHE A 109 12.67 -18.19 26.82
C PHE A 109 13.92 -18.23 27.71
N ASP A 110 14.13 -19.37 28.35
CA ASP A 110 15.40 -19.75 28.96
C ASP A 110 16.15 -20.70 27.96
N PRO A 111 16.80 -20.13 26.92
CA PRO A 111 17.41 -20.94 25.87
C PRO A 111 18.69 -21.59 26.41
N PRO A 112 18.94 -22.85 26.08
CA PRO A 112 20.15 -23.55 26.49
C PRO A 112 21.45 -22.88 25.95
N ASN A 113 21.33 -22.11 24.86
CA ASN A 113 22.44 -21.40 24.22
C ASN A 113 21.99 -20.00 23.68
N LEU A 114 21.96 -19.03 24.58
CA LEU A 114 21.58 -17.65 24.28
C LEU A 114 22.40 -17.04 23.12
N THR A 115 23.71 -17.30 23.10
CA THR A 115 24.63 -16.78 22.08
C THR A 115 24.29 -17.29 20.67
N ARG A 116 23.97 -18.58 20.53
CA ARG A 116 23.53 -19.14 19.24
C ARG A 116 22.18 -18.60 18.80
N LEU A 117 21.25 -18.45 19.75
CA LEU A 117 19.94 -17.86 19.46
C LEU A 117 20.07 -16.44 18.94
N LEU A 118 20.83 -15.59 19.64
CA LEU A 118 21.08 -14.20 19.21
C LEU A 118 21.83 -14.13 17.89
N ALA A 119 22.89 -14.92 17.71
CA ALA A 119 23.64 -14.94 16.47
C ALA A 119 22.78 -15.40 15.29
N GLY A 120 22.00 -16.47 15.45
CA GLY A 120 21.07 -16.98 14.45
C GLY A 120 20.01 -15.94 14.10
N HIS A 121 19.42 -15.32 15.12
CA HIS A 121 18.40 -14.29 14.93
C HIS A 121 18.96 -13.08 14.18
N ILE A 122 20.04 -12.48 14.66
CA ILE A 122 20.64 -11.29 14.06
C ILE A 122 21.05 -11.57 12.61
N LEU A 123 21.80 -12.65 12.34
CA LEU A 123 22.28 -12.95 10.99
C LEU A 123 21.15 -13.26 10.03
N ALA A 124 20.15 -14.04 10.44
CA ALA A 124 19.04 -14.40 9.58
C ALA A 124 18.10 -13.23 9.29
N VAL A 125 17.72 -12.49 10.33
CA VAL A 125 16.75 -11.40 10.22
C VAL A 125 17.36 -10.19 9.49
N LEU A 126 18.57 -9.78 9.86
CA LEU A 126 19.26 -8.69 9.15
C LEU A 126 19.65 -9.11 7.73
N GLY A 127 20.09 -10.35 7.53
CA GLY A 127 20.39 -10.89 6.20
C GLY A 127 19.17 -10.88 5.28
N SER A 128 18.00 -11.27 5.79
CA SER A 128 16.74 -11.29 5.06
C SER A 128 16.30 -9.87 4.62
N GLY A 129 16.34 -8.91 5.55
CA GLY A 129 16.00 -7.53 5.25
C GLY A 129 16.99 -6.88 4.27
N LEU A 130 18.29 -7.11 4.47
CA LEU A 130 19.35 -6.63 3.57
C LEU A 130 19.19 -7.21 2.16
N PHE A 131 18.89 -8.51 2.06
CA PHE A 131 18.62 -9.14 0.76
C PHE A 131 17.44 -8.50 0.06
N SER A 132 16.33 -8.29 0.77
CA SER A 132 15.12 -7.66 0.20
C SER A 132 15.42 -6.25 -0.32
N ALA A 133 16.10 -5.41 0.47
CA ALA A 133 16.49 -4.06 0.07
C ALA A 133 17.47 -4.08 -1.14
N ALA A 134 18.50 -4.90 -1.07
CA ALA A 134 19.47 -5.03 -2.15
C ALA A 134 18.86 -5.58 -3.44
N PHE A 135 17.91 -6.53 -3.34
CA PHE A 135 17.19 -7.08 -4.49
C PHE A 135 16.35 -6.01 -5.19
N ILE A 136 15.65 -5.18 -4.45
CA ILE A 136 14.84 -4.10 -5.02
C ILE A 136 15.74 -3.04 -5.67
N LEU A 137 16.84 -2.69 -5.02
CA LEU A 137 17.82 -1.75 -5.57
C LEU A 137 18.48 -2.30 -6.83
N ALA A 138 18.86 -3.59 -6.85
CA ALA A 138 19.39 -4.28 -8.02
C ALA A 138 18.37 -4.30 -9.17
N LEU A 139 17.13 -4.68 -8.88
CA LEU A 139 16.02 -4.71 -9.84
C LEU A 139 15.82 -3.34 -10.47
N GLN A 140 15.80 -2.30 -9.66
CA GLN A 140 15.65 -0.92 -10.12
C GLN A 140 16.82 -0.49 -11.01
N GLY A 141 18.05 -0.76 -10.60
CA GLY A 141 19.26 -0.44 -11.37
C GLY A 141 19.30 -1.17 -12.72
N VAL A 142 18.97 -2.46 -12.74
CA VAL A 142 18.89 -3.26 -13.97
C VAL A 142 17.79 -2.75 -14.89
N LEU A 143 16.58 -2.52 -14.37
CA LEU A 143 15.46 -2.03 -15.18
C LEU A 143 15.75 -0.65 -15.78
N LEU A 144 16.32 0.26 -15.01
CA LEU A 144 16.69 1.58 -15.52
C LEU A 144 17.79 1.50 -16.60
N SER A 145 18.74 0.59 -16.44
CA SER A 145 19.81 0.38 -17.42
C SER A 145 19.31 -0.27 -18.72
N LEU A 146 18.35 -1.20 -18.64
CA LEU A 146 17.85 -1.96 -19.79
C LEU A 146 16.74 -1.20 -20.55
N LEU A 147 15.78 -0.62 -19.81
CA LEU A 147 14.58 -0.02 -20.41
C LEU A 147 14.79 1.45 -20.78
N GLY A 148 15.78 2.11 -20.20
CA GLY A 148 15.96 3.55 -20.29
C GLY A 148 14.89 4.35 -19.52
N GLU A 149 15.14 5.64 -19.30
CA GLU A 149 14.34 6.51 -18.44
C GLU A 149 12.86 6.60 -18.85
N ARG A 150 12.55 6.66 -20.15
CA ARG A 150 11.17 6.87 -20.62
C ARG A 150 10.26 5.68 -20.31
N LEU A 151 10.70 4.48 -20.62
CA LEU A 151 9.92 3.26 -20.40
C LEU A 151 9.92 2.89 -18.92
N PHE A 152 11.07 3.05 -18.25
CA PHE A 152 11.20 2.86 -16.82
C PHE A 152 10.19 3.72 -16.03
N ARG A 153 10.07 5.01 -16.35
CA ARG A 153 9.14 5.92 -15.67
C ARG A 153 7.66 5.52 -15.82
N ARG A 154 7.31 4.91 -16.96
CA ARG A 154 5.94 4.39 -17.17
C ARG A 154 5.69 3.12 -16.37
N LEU A 155 6.66 2.23 -16.32
CA LEU A 155 6.53 0.92 -15.65
C LEU A 155 6.80 1.01 -14.14
N SER A 156 7.61 1.95 -13.70
CA SER A 156 8.02 2.13 -12.31
C SER A 156 6.84 2.10 -11.32
N LEU A 157 5.77 2.83 -11.63
CA LEU A 157 4.59 2.87 -10.78
C LEU A 157 3.89 1.50 -10.65
N ILE A 158 3.76 0.80 -11.77
CA ILE A 158 3.14 -0.53 -11.80
C ILE A 158 4.00 -1.51 -11.02
N LEU A 159 5.33 -1.45 -11.22
CA LEU A 159 6.29 -2.30 -10.51
C LEU A 159 6.28 -2.02 -9.00
N GLN A 160 6.29 -0.75 -8.59
CA GLN A 160 6.14 -0.36 -7.18
C GLN A 160 4.86 -0.95 -6.59
N GLY A 161 3.72 -0.78 -7.28
CA GLY A 161 2.44 -1.30 -6.84
C GLY A 161 2.41 -2.82 -6.69
N LEU A 162 2.88 -3.52 -7.70
CA LEU A 162 2.96 -4.97 -7.68
C LEU A 162 3.90 -5.49 -6.58
N THR A 163 5.06 -4.84 -6.40
CA THR A 163 6.02 -5.22 -5.37
C THR A 163 5.45 -4.99 -3.96
N ILE A 164 4.85 -3.82 -3.69
CA ILE A 164 4.19 -3.55 -2.41
C ILE A 164 3.06 -4.54 -2.17
N SER A 165 2.22 -4.79 -3.18
CA SER A 165 1.13 -5.76 -3.06
C SER A 165 1.63 -7.17 -2.77
N ALA A 166 2.68 -7.61 -3.46
CA ALA A 166 3.28 -8.92 -3.25
C ALA A 166 3.88 -9.06 -1.83
N LEU A 167 4.61 -8.05 -1.36
CA LEU A 167 5.21 -8.04 -0.04
C LEU A 167 4.15 -8.01 1.07
N LEU A 168 3.13 -7.18 0.94
CA LEU A 168 2.02 -7.16 1.90
C LEU A 168 1.22 -8.46 1.89
N MET A 169 0.95 -9.01 0.71
CA MET A 169 0.30 -10.30 0.57
C MET A 169 1.09 -11.40 1.29
N LEU A 170 2.40 -11.39 1.14
CA LEU A 170 3.29 -12.34 1.79
C LEU A 170 3.18 -12.28 3.32
N LEU A 171 3.10 -11.07 3.89
CA LEU A 171 2.93 -10.88 5.33
C LEU A 171 1.52 -11.28 5.80
N LEU A 172 0.49 -10.93 5.05
CA LEU A 172 -0.89 -11.26 5.40
C LEU A 172 -1.20 -12.77 5.26
N LEU A 173 -0.50 -13.45 4.36
CA LEU A 173 -0.58 -14.91 4.22
C LEU A 173 0.20 -15.67 5.30
N PHE A 174 0.95 -14.99 6.16
CA PHE A 174 1.76 -15.66 7.19
C PHE A 174 0.98 -16.67 8.05
N PRO A 175 -0.25 -16.38 8.56
CA PRO A 175 -0.99 -17.35 9.37
C PRO A 175 -1.29 -18.65 8.61
N VAL A 176 -1.52 -18.54 7.31
CA VAL A 176 -1.79 -19.67 6.42
C VAL A 176 -0.49 -20.42 6.08
N LEU A 177 0.57 -19.67 5.78
CA LEU A 177 1.90 -20.24 5.49
C LEU A 177 2.48 -20.96 6.71
N SER A 178 2.31 -20.42 7.92
CA SER A 178 2.82 -21.02 9.15
C SER A 178 2.33 -22.44 9.38
N GLY A 179 1.07 -22.73 9.03
CA GLY A 179 0.52 -24.09 9.09
C GLY A 179 1.16 -25.05 8.08
N ALA A 180 1.64 -24.55 6.95
CA ALA A 180 2.24 -25.33 5.89
C ALA A 180 3.78 -25.46 6.00
N VAL A 181 4.45 -24.65 6.81
CA VAL A 181 5.92 -24.66 7.00
C VAL A 181 6.46 -26.06 7.34
N PRO A 182 5.89 -26.82 8.30
CA PRO A 182 6.38 -28.14 8.62
C PRO A 182 6.33 -29.09 7.42
N VAL A 183 5.23 -29.05 6.64
CA VAL A 183 5.02 -29.90 5.46
C VAL A 183 6.04 -29.56 4.38
N PHE A 184 6.23 -28.27 4.10
CA PHE A 184 7.19 -27.84 3.09
C PHE A 184 8.63 -28.20 3.44
N LEU A 185 9.04 -28.03 4.70
CA LEU A 185 10.41 -28.31 5.13
C LEU A 185 10.71 -29.81 5.29
N GLN A 186 9.70 -30.63 5.57
CA GLN A 186 9.86 -32.09 5.67
C GLN A 186 9.76 -32.82 4.33
N SER A 187 9.01 -32.25 3.36
CA SER A 187 8.75 -32.90 2.08
C SER A 187 9.91 -32.83 1.08
N ASP A 188 11.06 -32.20 1.43
CA ASP A 188 12.19 -31.93 0.51
C ASP A 188 11.74 -31.32 -0.84
N SER A 189 10.65 -30.54 -0.81
CA SER A 189 10.05 -29.95 -1.99
C SER A 189 10.97 -28.87 -2.59
N ARG A 190 11.22 -28.95 -3.89
CA ARG A 190 11.98 -27.92 -4.61
C ARG A 190 11.35 -26.53 -4.52
N ALA A 191 10.04 -26.44 -4.25
CA ALA A 191 9.33 -25.17 -4.09
C ALA A 191 9.90 -24.32 -2.95
N VAL A 192 10.45 -24.96 -1.90
CA VAL A 192 11.08 -24.28 -0.76
C VAL A 192 12.31 -23.46 -1.20
N LEU A 193 13.04 -23.93 -2.22
CA LEU A 193 14.21 -23.25 -2.75
C LEU A 193 13.88 -21.97 -3.55
N PHE A 194 12.63 -21.82 -4.00
CA PHE A 194 12.20 -20.62 -4.73
C PHE A 194 11.63 -19.52 -3.84
N PHE A 195 11.55 -19.76 -2.53
CA PHE A 195 10.95 -18.81 -1.59
C PHE A 195 12.02 -18.16 -0.70
N PRO A 196 12.44 -16.91 -0.99
CA PRO A 196 13.58 -16.28 -0.34
C PRO A 196 13.55 -16.24 1.20
N PRO A 197 12.41 -16.00 1.88
CA PRO A 197 12.39 -16.03 3.34
C PRO A 197 12.83 -17.38 3.95
N PHE A 198 12.60 -18.50 3.26
CA PHE A 198 13.07 -19.80 3.76
C PHE A 198 14.60 -19.94 3.74
N TRP A 199 15.30 -19.26 2.82
CA TRP A 199 16.76 -19.30 2.79
C TRP A 199 17.36 -18.77 4.09
N PHE A 200 16.82 -17.66 4.57
CA PHE A 200 17.26 -17.03 5.81
C PHE A 200 16.75 -17.76 7.05
N LEU A 201 15.57 -18.39 6.98
CA LEU A 201 15.14 -19.34 8.02
C LEU A 201 16.13 -20.52 8.14
N GLY A 202 16.64 -21.00 7.00
CA GLY A 202 17.71 -22.01 6.97
C GLY A 202 18.95 -21.58 7.75
N ILE A 203 19.41 -20.34 7.57
CA ILE A 203 20.54 -19.76 8.32
C ILE A 203 20.23 -19.76 9.82
N TYR A 204 19.03 -19.32 10.20
CA TYR A 204 18.60 -19.26 11.58
C TYR A 204 18.64 -20.63 12.27
N GLN A 205 17.97 -21.63 11.68
CA GLN A 205 17.87 -22.97 12.26
C GLN A 205 19.21 -23.72 12.23
N ARG A 206 20.02 -23.54 11.19
CA ARG A 206 21.36 -24.14 11.13
C ARG A 206 22.28 -23.65 12.27
N ILE A 207 22.23 -22.36 12.60
CA ILE A 207 23.03 -21.81 13.71
C ILE A 207 22.48 -22.31 15.05
N LEU A 208 21.16 -22.36 15.21
CA LEU A 208 20.51 -22.74 16.44
C LEU A 208 20.67 -24.24 16.74
N ASP A 209 20.31 -25.10 15.79
CA ASP A 209 20.29 -26.55 15.93
C ASP A 209 21.70 -27.19 15.76
N GLY A 210 22.62 -26.45 15.12
CA GLY A 210 24.00 -26.89 14.91
C GLY A 210 24.09 -28.20 14.10
N PRO A 211 24.82 -29.24 14.62
CA PRO A 211 24.97 -30.53 13.92
C PRO A 211 23.67 -31.34 13.81
N GLY A 212 22.67 -31.06 14.66
CA GLY A 212 21.35 -31.72 14.63
C GLY A 212 20.36 -31.07 13.66
N ALA A 213 20.74 -30.05 12.91
CA ALA A 213 19.89 -29.35 11.97
C ALA A 213 19.44 -30.27 10.81
N LEU A 214 18.21 -30.10 10.35
CA LEU A 214 17.70 -30.83 9.19
C LEU A 214 18.56 -30.56 7.94
N PRO A 215 18.83 -31.56 7.08
CA PRO A 215 19.66 -31.38 5.88
C PRO A 215 19.19 -30.26 4.95
N ILE A 216 17.89 -30.03 4.89
CA ILE A 216 17.28 -28.96 4.10
C ILE A 216 17.81 -27.57 4.50
N TYR A 217 18.06 -27.33 5.80
CA TYR A 217 18.56 -26.04 6.27
C TYR A 217 19.97 -25.71 5.78
N THR A 218 20.79 -26.74 5.54
CA THR A 218 22.12 -26.56 4.94
C THR A 218 22.00 -26.03 3.52
N ARG A 219 21.16 -26.67 2.70
CA ARG A 219 20.90 -26.22 1.33
C ARG A 219 20.30 -24.82 1.27
N LEU A 220 19.34 -24.52 2.15
CA LEU A 220 18.73 -23.19 2.24
C LEU A 220 19.74 -22.12 2.65
N THR A 221 20.64 -22.42 3.59
CA THR A 221 21.72 -21.53 4.03
C THR A 221 22.66 -21.19 2.87
N GLU A 222 23.12 -22.21 2.15
CA GLU A 222 24.00 -22.05 0.99
C GLU A 222 23.34 -21.20 -0.10
N THR A 223 22.07 -21.50 -0.41
CA THR A 223 21.28 -20.73 -1.37
C THR A 223 21.12 -19.27 -0.91
N GLY A 224 20.80 -19.04 0.36
CA GLY A 224 20.61 -17.69 0.91
C GLY A 224 21.88 -16.85 0.91
N CYS A 225 23.01 -17.43 1.33
CA CYS A 225 24.30 -16.75 1.28
C CYS A 225 24.71 -16.42 -0.16
N LEU A 226 24.58 -17.37 -1.08
CA LEU A 226 24.89 -17.16 -2.49
C LEU A 226 23.99 -16.11 -3.13
N ALA A 227 22.67 -16.18 -2.88
CA ALA A 227 21.71 -15.22 -3.38
C ALA A 227 21.98 -13.81 -2.87
N LEU A 228 22.32 -13.66 -1.59
CA LEU A 228 22.68 -12.36 -1.01
C LEU A 228 23.95 -11.80 -1.68
N LEU A 229 24.99 -12.60 -1.85
CA LEU A 229 26.22 -12.18 -2.51
C LEU A 229 25.99 -11.78 -3.97
N ILE A 230 25.25 -12.58 -4.73
CA ILE A 230 24.89 -12.27 -6.12
C ILE A 230 24.09 -10.97 -6.17
N THR A 231 23.10 -10.81 -5.31
CA THR A 231 22.22 -9.63 -5.30
C THR A 231 23.03 -8.36 -4.96
N LEU A 232 23.91 -8.42 -3.97
CA LEU A 232 24.80 -7.30 -3.63
C LEU A 232 25.77 -7.00 -4.79
N GLY A 233 26.30 -8.02 -5.45
CA GLY A 233 27.14 -7.86 -6.63
C GLY A 233 26.40 -7.19 -7.79
N VAL A 234 25.17 -7.65 -8.09
CA VAL A 234 24.33 -7.06 -9.14
C VAL A 234 23.95 -5.62 -8.77
N ALA A 235 23.57 -5.34 -7.54
CA ALA A 235 23.27 -3.99 -7.08
C ALA A 235 24.51 -3.08 -7.23
N GLY A 236 25.68 -3.56 -6.81
CA GLY A 236 26.96 -2.85 -6.91
C GLY A 236 27.39 -2.55 -8.34
N LEU A 237 27.00 -3.37 -9.32
CA LEU A 237 27.29 -3.14 -10.74
C LEU A 237 26.19 -2.32 -11.44
N ALA A 238 24.92 -2.64 -11.20
CA ALA A 238 23.79 -2.01 -11.87
C ALA A 238 23.56 -0.57 -11.40
N TYR A 239 23.76 -0.29 -10.11
CA TYR A 239 23.53 1.03 -9.55
C TYR A 239 24.44 2.12 -10.14
N PRO A 240 25.77 1.95 -10.24
CA PRO A 240 26.63 2.93 -10.90
C PRO A 240 26.27 3.18 -12.37
N LEU A 241 25.94 2.12 -13.12
CA LEU A 241 25.54 2.23 -14.52
C LEU A 241 24.24 3.03 -14.68
N ALA A 242 23.25 2.72 -13.86
CA ALA A 242 21.99 3.44 -13.84
C ALA A 242 22.16 4.90 -13.39
N TYR A 243 22.99 5.15 -12.37
CA TYR A 243 23.31 6.50 -11.88
C TYR A 243 23.94 7.37 -12.98
N LEU A 244 24.94 6.87 -13.68
CA LEU A 244 25.63 7.58 -14.77
C LEU A 244 24.68 7.84 -15.94
N SER A 245 23.87 6.85 -16.32
CA SER A 245 22.87 6.99 -17.38
C SER A 245 21.86 8.10 -17.05
N ARG A 246 21.30 8.09 -15.83
CA ARG A 246 20.34 9.08 -15.39
C ARG A 246 20.92 10.49 -15.30
N THR A 247 22.11 10.63 -14.74
CA THR A 247 22.77 11.93 -14.62
C THR A 247 23.03 12.54 -16.00
N ARG A 248 23.49 11.77 -16.97
CA ARG A 248 23.67 12.23 -18.36
C ARG A 248 22.36 12.70 -18.99
N GLN A 249 21.28 11.97 -18.79
CA GLN A 249 19.96 12.32 -19.34
C GLN A 249 19.37 13.60 -18.72
N LEU A 250 19.61 13.83 -17.43
CA LEU A 250 19.17 15.05 -16.75
C LEU A 250 19.92 16.29 -17.28
N VAL A 251 21.23 16.15 -17.56
CA VAL A 251 22.05 17.25 -18.08
C VAL A 251 21.72 17.57 -19.54
N VAL A 252 21.49 16.56 -20.38
CA VAL A 252 21.17 16.74 -21.81
C VAL A 252 19.75 17.30 -22.02
N GLY A 253 18.90 17.27 -21.00
CA GLY A 253 17.54 17.75 -21.10
C GLY A 253 16.68 16.87 -22.00
N SER A 254 16.11 15.81 -21.51
CA SER A 254 15.06 15.10 -22.23
C SER A 254 13.85 16.03 -22.35
N GLY A 255 13.69 16.63 -23.52
CA GLY A 255 12.50 17.43 -23.82
C GLY A 255 11.25 16.65 -23.41
N THR A 256 10.45 17.23 -22.53
CA THR A 256 9.16 16.69 -22.14
C THR A 256 8.25 16.72 -23.36
N GLN A 257 8.33 15.70 -24.19
CA GLN A 257 7.28 15.48 -25.18
C GLN A 257 6.02 15.10 -24.42
N ASP A 258 5.10 16.04 -24.34
CA ASP A 258 3.72 15.81 -23.96
C ASP A 258 3.16 14.71 -24.87
N THR A 259 3.21 13.47 -24.42
CA THR A 259 2.51 12.39 -25.09
C THR A 259 1.01 12.61 -24.87
N ARG A 260 0.40 13.43 -25.72
CA ARG A 260 -1.05 13.44 -25.84
C ARG A 260 -1.50 12.00 -26.10
N SER A 261 -2.15 11.40 -25.11
CA SER A 261 -2.74 10.08 -25.30
C SER A 261 -3.87 10.21 -26.32
N TRP A 262 -3.63 9.73 -27.52
CA TRP A 262 -4.61 9.67 -28.60
C TRP A 262 -5.90 8.95 -28.17
N ALA A 263 -5.81 7.91 -27.36
CA ALA A 263 -6.94 7.13 -26.87
C ALA A 263 -7.86 7.90 -25.89
N ALA A 264 -7.39 8.97 -25.26
CA ALA A 264 -8.18 9.74 -24.30
C ALA A 264 -9.18 10.73 -24.98
N GLY A 265 -9.00 11.05 -26.25
CA GLY A 265 -9.82 12.02 -26.97
C GLY A 265 -11.31 11.64 -27.05
N PRO A 266 -11.69 10.47 -27.56
CA PRO A 266 -13.09 10.09 -27.71
C PRO A 266 -13.78 9.81 -26.36
N ALA A 267 -13.08 9.22 -25.40
CA ALA A 267 -13.59 8.99 -24.05
C ALA A 267 -13.87 10.32 -23.32
N ASN A 268 -12.97 11.28 -23.42
CA ASN A 268 -13.16 12.62 -22.86
C ASN A 268 -14.32 13.36 -23.55
N GLY A 269 -14.49 13.18 -24.85
CA GLY A 269 -15.63 13.71 -25.59
C GLY A 269 -16.98 13.20 -25.05
N LEU A 270 -17.09 11.88 -24.86
CA LEU A 270 -18.27 11.24 -24.29
C LEU A 270 -18.56 11.72 -22.87
N LEU A 271 -17.55 11.74 -22.00
CA LEU A 271 -17.66 12.22 -20.61
C LEU A 271 -18.11 13.68 -20.55
N ASN A 272 -17.56 14.53 -21.42
CA ASN A 272 -17.92 15.95 -21.49
C ASN A 272 -19.35 16.17 -22.02
N ALA A 273 -19.86 15.29 -22.86
CA ALA A 273 -21.22 15.38 -23.41
C ALA A 273 -22.28 14.88 -22.42
N THR A 274 -21.96 13.84 -21.62
CA THR A 274 -22.92 13.16 -20.75
C THR A 274 -22.88 13.64 -19.29
N LEU A 275 -21.73 13.51 -18.64
CA LEU A 275 -21.56 13.73 -17.18
C LEU A 275 -21.09 15.15 -16.85
N LEU A 276 -20.26 15.76 -17.70
CA LEU A 276 -19.58 17.02 -17.40
C LEU A 276 -20.19 18.16 -18.25
N ARG A 277 -21.41 18.55 -17.95
CA ARG A 277 -22.13 19.57 -18.74
C ARG A 277 -21.64 21.00 -18.47
N SER A 278 -21.25 21.30 -17.21
CA SER A 278 -20.77 22.65 -16.87
C SER A 278 -19.28 22.82 -17.14
N PRO A 279 -18.81 24.02 -17.53
CA PRO A 279 -17.39 24.28 -17.75
C PRO A 279 -16.56 24.11 -16.46
N VAL A 280 -17.11 24.46 -15.31
CA VAL A 280 -16.48 24.27 -14.00
C VAL A 280 -16.25 22.80 -13.71
N SER A 281 -17.28 21.97 -13.91
CA SER A 281 -17.16 20.52 -13.71
C SER A 281 -16.11 19.89 -14.61
N ARG A 282 -16.01 20.33 -15.89
CA ARG A 282 -14.97 19.87 -16.83
C ARG A 282 -13.57 20.24 -16.34
N ALA A 283 -13.40 21.51 -15.94
CA ALA A 283 -12.11 22.01 -15.47
C ALA A 283 -11.63 21.23 -14.24
N VAL A 284 -12.48 21.04 -13.22
CA VAL A 284 -12.15 20.30 -12.00
C VAL A 284 -11.87 18.82 -12.29
N PHE A 285 -12.69 18.17 -13.09
CA PHE A 285 -12.51 16.75 -13.44
C PHE A 285 -11.18 16.51 -14.15
N HIS A 286 -10.85 17.33 -15.14
CA HIS A 286 -9.57 17.21 -15.86
C HIS A 286 -8.37 17.62 -15.00
N PHE A 287 -8.53 18.62 -14.11
CA PHE A 287 -7.52 19.00 -13.15
C PHE A 287 -7.19 17.82 -12.21
N ILE A 288 -8.20 17.15 -11.64
CA ILE A 288 -8.02 15.98 -10.79
C ILE A 288 -7.28 14.87 -11.57
N SER A 289 -7.75 14.56 -12.78
CA SER A 289 -7.16 13.53 -13.62
C SER A 289 -5.68 13.81 -13.92
N GLN A 290 -5.36 15.05 -14.31
CA GLN A 290 -4.00 15.44 -14.64
C GLN A 290 -3.10 15.47 -13.40
N THR A 291 -3.58 15.96 -12.27
CA THR A 291 -2.83 16.05 -11.03
C THR A 291 -2.49 14.67 -10.49
N LEU A 292 -3.45 13.74 -10.45
CA LEU A 292 -3.21 12.36 -10.02
C LEU A 292 -2.21 11.63 -10.94
N MET A 293 -2.26 11.90 -12.24
CA MET A 293 -1.36 11.24 -13.20
C MET A 293 0.04 11.86 -13.23
N ARG A 294 0.19 13.15 -12.93
CA ARG A 294 1.47 13.87 -13.01
C ARG A 294 2.24 13.90 -11.72
N VAL A 295 1.54 14.07 -10.57
CA VAL A 295 2.18 14.21 -9.26
C VAL A 295 2.43 12.83 -8.66
N GLN A 296 3.71 12.51 -8.52
CA GLN A 296 4.17 11.20 -8.03
C GLN A 296 3.65 10.86 -6.63
N ARG A 297 3.64 11.81 -5.71
CA ARG A 297 3.16 11.63 -4.33
C ARG A 297 1.75 11.05 -4.28
N TYR A 298 0.82 11.52 -5.12
CA TYR A 298 -0.55 11.01 -5.16
C TYR A 298 -0.62 9.61 -5.74
N ARG A 299 0.21 9.31 -6.73
CA ARG A 299 0.31 7.97 -7.30
C ARG A 299 0.79 6.95 -6.28
N ILE A 300 1.74 7.34 -5.41
CA ILE A 300 2.22 6.48 -4.32
C ILE A 300 1.09 6.16 -3.34
N TYR A 301 0.25 7.12 -2.96
CA TYR A 301 -0.92 6.83 -2.11
C TYR A 301 -1.88 5.84 -2.78
N LEU A 302 -2.20 6.03 -4.06
CA LEU A 302 -3.07 5.11 -4.78
C LEU A 302 -2.49 3.69 -4.85
N VAL A 303 -1.20 3.59 -5.10
CA VAL A 303 -0.47 2.32 -5.14
C VAL A 303 -0.46 1.65 -3.77
N LEU A 304 -0.20 2.40 -2.70
CA LEU A 304 -0.19 1.87 -1.34
C LEU A 304 -1.58 1.33 -0.95
N TYR A 305 -2.62 2.15 -1.07
CA TYR A 305 -3.97 1.75 -0.68
C TYR A 305 -4.53 0.66 -1.60
N GLY A 306 -4.27 0.76 -2.91
CA GLY A 306 -4.61 -0.29 -3.87
C GLY A 306 -3.85 -1.59 -3.60
N GLY A 307 -2.58 -1.50 -3.24
CA GLY A 307 -1.75 -2.63 -2.84
C GLY A 307 -2.24 -3.32 -1.57
N VAL A 308 -2.60 -2.55 -0.54
CA VAL A 308 -3.23 -3.07 0.68
C VAL A 308 -4.54 -3.78 0.35
N GLY A 309 -5.43 -3.12 -0.42
CA GLY A 309 -6.70 -3.71 -0.83
C GLY A 309 -6.54 -5.02 -1.59
N LEU A 310 -5.65 -5.04 -2.58
CA LEU A 310 -5.33 -6.25 -3.36
C LEU A 310 -4.75 -7.36 -2.47
N SER A 311 -3.84 -7.01 -1.56
CA SER A 311 -3.23 -7.98 -0.65
C SER A 311 -4.25 -8.61 0.30
N VAL A 312 -5.17 -7.80 0.85
CA VAL A 312 -6.25 -8.29 1.69
C VAL A 312 -7.20 -9.19 0.90
N VAL A 313 -7.57 -8.80 -0.33
CA VAL A 313 -8.41 -9.64 -1.21
C VAL A 313 -7.75 -10.98 -1.46
N VAL A 314 -6.50 -10.99 -1.93
CA VAL A 314 -5.80 -12.23 -2.28
C VAL A 314 -5.56 -13.09 -1.05
N SER A 315 -5.11 -12.51 0.08
CA SER A 315 -4.90 -13.26 1.33
C SER A 315 -6.19 -13.85 1.90
N SER A 316 -7.32 -13.19 1.67
CA SER A 316 -8.62 -13.70 2.10
C SER A 316 -9.14 -14.83 1.21
N ILE A 317 -8.97 -14.70 -0.12
CA ILE A 317 -9.41 -15.71 -1.11
C ILE A 317 -8.60 -17.00 -0.98
N LEU A 318 -7.29 -16.87 -0.73
CA LEU A 318 -6.39 -18.01 -0.62
C LEU A 318 -6.53 -18.68 0.75
N ARG A 319 -7.31 -19.74 0.83
CA ARG A 319 -7.29 -20.68 1.96
C ARG A 319 -6.43 -21.86 1.59
N LEU A 320 -5.32 -22.04 2.29
CA LEU A 320 -4.50 -23.24 2.17
C LEU A 320 -4.96 -24.21 3.25
N SER A 321 -5.53 -25.34 2.85
CA SER A 321 -5.79 -26.47 3.73
C SER A 321 -4.69 -27.52 3.53
N VAL A 322 -4.25 -28.12 4.62
CA VAL A 322 -3.28 -29.22 4.57
C VAL A 322 -4.05 -30.50 4.82
N GLU A 323 -4.40 -31.21 3.74
CA GLU A 323 -5.05 -32.51 3.83
C GLU A 323 -4.10 -33.59 3.34
N HIS A 324 -3.94 -34.67 4.16
CA HIS A 324 -3.11 -35.83 3.84
C HIS A 324 -1.66 -35.48 3.40
N GLY A 325 -1.06 -34.41 4.01
CA GLY A 325 0.29 -33.96 3.67
C GLY A 325 0.41 -33.23 2.32
N ARG A 326 -0.71 -32.86 1.71
CA ARG A 326 -0.76 -32.03 0.50
C ARG A 326 -1.41 -30.69 0.81
N VAL A 327 -0.82 -29.64 0.28
CA VAL A 327 -1.39 -28.30 0.37
C VAL A 327 -2.44 -28.17 -0.73
N GLN A 328 -3.70 -27.99 -0.33
CA GLN A 328 -4.82 -27.74 -1.24
C GLN A 328 -5.22 -26.26 -1.12
N MET A 329 -5.64 -25.70 -2.24
CA MET A 329 -6.05 -24.30 -2.35
C MET A 329 -7.56 -24.27 -2.57
N GLU A 330 -8.29 -23.75 -1.59
CA GLU A 330 -9.74 -23.60 -1.66
C GLU A 330 -10.14 -22.14 -1.77
N VAL A 331 -11.10 -21.85 -2.63
CA VAL A 331 -11.70 -20.53 -2.80
C VAL A 331 -13.11 -20.55 -2.23
N SER A 332 -13.32 -19.82 -1.12
CA SER A 332 -14.64 -19.71 -0.49
C SER A 332 -15.50 -18.66 -1.21
N ALA A 333 -16.77 -18.99 -1.47
CA ALA A 333 -17.72 -18.08 -2.11
C ALA A 333 -17.95 -16.79 -1.29
N ASP A 334 -18.02 -16.91 0.04
CA ASP A 334 -18.25 -15.76 0.94
C ASP A 334 -17.09 -14.78 0.91
N VAL A 335 -15.88 -15.30 0.77
CA VAL A 335 -14.70 -14.45 0.67
C VAL A 335 -14.63 -13.74 -0.69
N VAL A 336 -15.08 -14.39 -1.76
CA VAL A 336 -15.20 -13.73 -3.07
C VAL A 336 -16.22 -12.60 -3.02
N ARG A 337 -17.36 -12.78 -2.31
CA ARG A 337 -18.34 -11.72 -2.04
C ARG A 337 -17.72 -10.57 -1.26
N ALA A 338 -17.01 -10.86 -0.18
CA ALA A 338 -16.32 -9.86 0.65
C ALA A 338 -15.27 -9.07 -0.13
N SER A 339 -14.61 -9.69 -1.11
CA SER A 339 -13.56 -9.05 -1.91
C SER A 339 -14.03 -7.77 -2.62
N ILE A 340 -15.30 -7.71 -3.00
CA ILE A 340 -15.89 -6.54 -3.68
C ILE A 340 -16.00 -5.35 -2.73
N ALA A 341 -16.45 -5.61 -1.49
CA ALA A 341 -16.50 -4.58 -0.45
C ALA A 341 -15.09 -4.08 -0.08
N ILE A 342 -14.12 -5.00 -0.01
CA ILE A 342 -12.70 -4.68 0.23
C ILE A 342 -12.17 -3.77 -0.86
N VAL A 343 -12.38 -4.11 -2.14
CA VAL A 343 -11.92 -3.32 -3.29
C VAL A 343 -12.55 -1.93 -3.27
N ALA A 344 -13.88 -1.82 -3.07
CA ALA A 344 -14.57 -0.54 -3.00
C ALA A 344 -14.03 0.34 -1.86
N PHE A 345 -13.88 -0.22 -0.66
CA PHE A 345 -13.38 0.50 0.51
C PHE A 345 -11.96 1.05 0.30
N TRP A 346 -11.00 0.18 -0.07
CA TRP A 346 -9.61 0.59 -0.20
C TRP A 346 -9.38 1.53 -1.38
N THR A 347 -10.15 1.40 -2.46
CA THR A 347 -10.12 2.34 -3.59
C THR A 347 -10.56 3.74 -3.15
N ILE A 348 -11.69 3.86 -2.44
CA ILE A 348 -12.21 5.15 -2.00
C ILE A 348 -11.36 5.74 -0.89
N ALA A 349 -10.85 4.92 0.05
CA ALA A 349 -9.92 5.35 1.09
C ALA A 349 -8.63 5.92 0.50
N GLY A 350 -8.05 5.26 -0.50
CA GLY A 350 -6.87 5.71 -1.21
C GLY A 350 -7.08 7.03 -1.95
N LEU A 351 -8.20 7.17 -2.64
CA LEU A 351 -8.58 8.42 -3.30
C LEU A 351 -8.79 9.55 -2.30
N ARG A 352 -9.44 9.27 -1.16
CA ARG A 352 -9.61 10.25 -0.08
C ARG A 352 -8.27 10.74 0.43
N MET A 353 -7.33 9.84 0.70
CA MET A 353 -5.98 10.21 1.17
C MET A 353 -5.23 11.06 0.16
N ALA A 354 -5.32 10.73 -1.13
CA ALA A 354 -4.72 11.54 -2.19
C ALA A 354 -5.33 12.94 -2.24
N PHE A 355 -6.65 13.08 -2.10
CA PHE A 355 -7.34 14.37 -2.22
C PHE A 355 -7.11 15.30 -1.02
N VAL A 356 -6.98 14.75 0.18
CA VAL A 356 -6.74 15.52 1.41
C VAL A 356 -5.28 15.94 1.56
N SER A 357 -4.35 15.21 0.93
CA SER A 357 -2.92 15.51 1.03
C SER A 357 -2.56 16.70 0.15
N PRO A 358 -2.09 17.85 0.72
CA PRO A 358 -1.71 19.02 -0.08
C PRO A 358 -0.46 18.73 -0.91
N GLY A 359 -0.52 19.05 -2.20
CA GLY A 359 0.62 18.90 -3.11
C GLY A 359 1.75 19.88 -2.83
N ASN A 360 1.39 21.14 -2.69
CA ASN A 360 2.27 22.21 -2.30
C ASN A 360 1.47 23.27 -1.52
N ARG A 361 1.76 23.40 -0.23
CA ARG A 361 1.10 24.39 0.63
C ARG A 361 1.39 25.83 0.18
N GLN A 362 2.62 26.09 -0.25
CA GLN A 362 3.04 27.41 -0.70
C GLN A 362 2.35 27.86 -2.00
N GLY A 363 1.82 26.92 -2.80
CA GLY A 363 1.10 27.22 -4.04
C GLY A 363 -0.43 27.33 -3.88
N SER A 364 -0.99 27.01 -2.72
CA SER A 364 -2.44 27.00 -2.49
C SER A 364 -3.09 28.38 -2.61
N TRP A 365 -2.34 29.44 -2.31
CA TRP A 365 -2.78 30.83 -2.40
C TRP A 365 -3.24 31.23 -3.82
N VAL A 366 -2.67 30.64 -4.88
CA VAL A 366 -3.07 30.89 -6.26
C VAL A 366 -4.55 30.55 -6.48
N PHE A 367 -5.00 29.44 -5.92
CA PHE A 367 -6.40 29.02 -6.02
C PHE A 367 -7.33 29.97 -5.25
N ARG A 368 -6.89 30.49 -4.11
CA ARG A 368 -7.65 31.47 -3.32
C ARG A 368 -7.81 32.80 -4.06
N ILE A 369 -6.76 33.26 -4.74
CA ILE A 369 -6.85 34.49 -5.56
C ILE A 369 -7.78 34.32 -6.75
N VAL A 370 -7.65 33.19 -7.48
CA VAL A 370 -8.41 32.94 -8.70
C VAL A 370 -9.91 32.78 -8.41
N HIS A 371 -10.27 32.16 -7.27
CA HIS A 371 -11.67 31.92 -6.90
C HIS A 371 -12.33 33.04 -6.11
N GLY A 372 -11.56 34.03 -5.67
CA GLY A 372 -12.06 35.11 -4.82
C GLY A 372 -12.41 34.63 -3.39
N ARG A 373 -12.58 35.54 -2.48
CA ARG A 373 -13.09 35.27 -1.11
C ARG A 373 -14.52 35.79 -0.98
N PRO A 374 -15.44 35.00 -0.43
CA PRO A 374 -15.59 33.55 -0.40
C PRO A 374 -16.10 33.01 -1.75
N PRO A 375 -15.85 31.72 -2.08
CA PRO A 375 -16.41 31.14 -3.31
C PRO A 375 -17.93 31.23 -3.27
N VAL A 376 -18.55 31.63 -4.38
CA VAL A 376 -20.01 31.61 -4.49
C VAL A 376 -20.47 30.17 -4.22
N ALA A 377 -21.42 29.99 -3.30
CA ALA A 377 -21.88 28.67 -2.86
C ALA A 377 -22.26 27.75 -4.03
N ALA A 378 -22.79 28.30 -5.12
CA ALA A 378 -23.12 27.57 -6.34
C ALA A 378 -21.85 26.95 -6.99
N THR A 379 -20.76 27.71 -7.10
CA THR A 379 -19.50 27.25 -7.69
C THR A 379 -18.83 26.17 -6.82
N ALA A 380 -18.85 26.35 -5.50
CA ALA A 380 -18.32 25.35 -4.55
C ALA A 380 -19.08 24.02 -4.65
N ILE A 381 -20.40 24.05 -4.77
CA ILE A 381 -21.25 22.86 -4.95
C ILE A 381 -20.94 22.16 -6.29
N GLU A 382 -20.72 22.92 -7.37
CA GLU A 382 -20.35 22.35 -8.66
C GLU A 382 -18.98 21.69 -8.65
N GLN A 383 -17.99 22.30 -7.99
CA GLN A 383 -16.65 21.75 -7.82
C GLN A 383 -16.69 20.44 -7.05
N LEU A 384 -17.42 20.41 -5.94
CA LEU A 384 -17.63 19.21 -5.14
C LEU A 384 -18.31 18.09 -5.90
N ARG A 385 -19.34 18.42 -6.68
CA ARG A 385 -20.00 17.43 -7.55
C ARG A 385 -19.02 16.85 -8.56
N ALA A 386 -18.20 17.67 -9.20
CA ALA A 386 -17.23 17.21 -10.16
C ALA A 386 -16.19 16.27 -9.52
N ALA A 387 -15.70 16.60 -8.33
CA ALA A 387 -14.78 15.76 -7.58
C ALA A 387 -15.41 14.42 -7.18
N ARG A 388 -16.64 14.43 -6.64
CA ARG A 388 -17.40 13.22 -6.32
C ARG A 388 -17.71 12.37 -7.56
N THR A 389 -18.11 12.99 -8.66
CA THR A 389 -18.35 12.29 -9.93
C THR A 389 -17.09 11.59 -10.41
N TRP A 390 -15.93 12.22 -10.25
CA TRP A 390 -14.65 11.62 -10.59
C TRP A 390 -14.37 10.37 -9.73
N VAL A 391 -14.53 10.48 -8.41
CA VAL A 391 -14.33 9.36 -7.47
C VAL A 391 -15.31 8.23 -7.75
N LEU A 392 -16.60 8.55 -7.92
CA LEU A 392 -17.64 7.57 -8.21
C LEU A 392 -17.38 6.84 -9.53
N LEU A 393 -16.99 7.55 -10.57
CA LEU A 393 -16.72 6.94 -11.88
C LEU A 393 -15.62 5.88 -11.77
N TRP A 394 -14.48 6.23 -11.19
CA TRP A 394 -13.35 5.32 -11.12
C TRP A 394 -13.54 4.20 -10.10
N SER A 395 -14.11 4.50 -8.92
CA SER A 395 -14.39 3.47 -7.91
C SER A 395 -15.44 2.47 -8.38
N THR A 396 -16.49 2.91 -9.07
CA THR A 396 -17.50 2.01 -9.65
C THR A 396 -16.92 1.17 -10.79
N LEU A 397 -16.12 1.74 -11.69
CA LEU A 397 -15.45 0.98 -12.74
C LEU A 397 -14.55 -0.13 -12.17
N ILE A 398 -13.74 0.19 -11.16
CA ILE A 398 -12.87 -0.78 -10.50
C ILE A 398 -13.69 -1.86 -9.78
N SER A 399 -14.72 -1.47 -9.02
CA SER A 399 -15.55 -2.42 -8.27
C SER A 399 -16.40 -3.32 -9.18
N LEU A 400 -16.95 -2.77 -10.27
CA LEU A 400 -17.66 -3.57 -11.27
C LEU A 400 -16.74 -4.52 -12.03
N SER A 401 -15.50 -4.12 -12.33
CA SER A 401 -14.51 -5.03 -12.91
C SER A 401 -14.15 -6.17 -11.96
N ALA A 402 -14.08 -5.89 -10.65
CA ALA A 402 -13.91 -6.91 -9.63
C ALA A 402 -15.09 -7.89 -9.55
N CYS A 403 -16.34 -7.41 -9.70
CA CYS A 403 -17.53 -8.26 -9.78
C CYS A 403 -17.47 -9.21 -10.99
N LEU A 404 -17.03 -8.71 -12.14
CA LEU A 404 -16.86 -9.55 -13.33
C LEU A 404 -15.74 -10.58 -13.16
N GLY A 405 -14.64 -10.18 -12.52
CA GLY A 405 -13.56 -11.09 -12.14
C GLY A 405 -14.03 -12.18 -11.15
N ALA A 406 -14.79 -11.79 -10.13
CA ALA A 406 -15.37 -12.71 -9.15
C ALA A 406 -16.28 -13.77 -9.81
N ARG A 407 -17.05 -13.38 -10.83
CA ARG A 407 -17.87 -14.31 -11.61
C ARG A 407 -17.03 -15.35 -12.37
N SER A 408 -15.85 -14.99 -12.84
CA SER A 408 -14.97 -15.90 -13.60
C SER A 408 -14.26 -16.91 -12.70
N ILE A 409 -13.93 -16.54 -11.46
CA ILE A 409 -13.15 -17.34 -10.52
C ILE A 409 -14.06 -18.12 -9.56
N GLY A 410 -15.27 -17.60 -9.29
CA GLY A 410 -16.16 -18.11 -8.26
C GLY A 410 -16.85 -19.44 -8.59
N SER A 411 -17.46 -20.03 -7.55
CA SER A 411 -18.28 -21.22 -7.61
C SER A 411 -19.50 -21.08 -8.53
N ALA A 412 -20.19 -22.20 -8.83
CA ALA A 412 -21.40 -22.21 -9.65
C ALA A 412 -22.50 -21.25 -9.15
N GLU A 413 -22.58 -21.05 -7.82
CA GLU A 413 -23.53 -20.11 -7.20
C GLU A 413 -23.26 -18.65 -7.61
N LEU A 414 -22.00 -18.23 -7.66
CA LEU A 414 -21.60 -16.87 -8.04
C LEU A 414 -21.73 -16.60 -9.54
N ARG A 415 -21.84 -17.65 -10.35
CA ARG A 415 -22.07 -17.52 -11.81
C ARG A 415 -23.49 -17.21 -12.18
N SER A 416 -24.45 -17.30 -11.25
CA SER A 416 -25.84 -16.95 -11.51
C SER A 416 -25.98 -15.46 -11.83
N TRP A 417 -26.89 -15.09 -12.74
CA TRP A 417 -27.15 -13.69 -13.07
C TRP A 417 -27.73 -12.91 -11.89
N ALA A 418 -28.54 -13.57 -11.05
CA ALA A 418 -29.11 -12.95 -9.86
C ALA A 418 -28.02 -12.57 -8.86
N SER A 419 -27.09 -13.46 -8.56
CA SER A 419 -25.95 -13.20 -7.68
C SER A 419 -25.02 -12.11 -8.27
N THR A 420 -24.77 -12.15 -9.58
CA THR A 420 -23.96 -11.11 -10.23
C THR A 420 -24.63 -9.73 -10.12
N ALA A 421 -25.95 -9.66 -10.33
CA ALA A 421 -26.69 -8.40 -10.22
C ALA A 421 -26.73 -7.87 -8.78
N SER A 422 -26.90 -8.74 -7.77
CA SER A 422 -26.86 -8.34 -6.35
C SER A 422 -25.47 -7.83 -5.96
N LEU A 423 -24.40 -8.48 -6.41
CA LEU A 423 -23.03 -8.03 -6.20
C LEU A 423 -22.75 -6.68 -6.86
N MET A 424 -23.23 -6.44 -8.09
CA MET A 424 -23.10 -5.15 -8.75
C MET A 424 -23.87 -4.06 -8.04
N LEU A 425 -25.07 -4.34 -7.52
CA LEU A 425 -25.85 -3.38 -6.73
C LEU A 425 -25.12 -3.00 -5.44
N ILE A 426 -24.55 -3.96 -4.75
CA ILE A 426 -23.75 -3.71 -3.55
C ILE A 426 -22.49 -2.93 -3.87
N ALA A 427 -21.75 -3.29 -4.92
CA ALA A 427 -20.58 -2.56 -5.36
C ALA A 427 -20.91 -1.08 -5.61
N LEU A 428 -21.99 -0.82 -6.34
CA LEU A 428 -22.47 0.52 -6.60
C LEU A 428 -22.92 1.25 -5.34
N GLY A 429 -23.69 0.58 -4.47
CA GLY A 429 -24.17 1.12 -3.20
C GLY A 429 -23.00 1.47 -2.26
N MET A 430 -22.02 0.59 -2.14
CA MET A 430 -20.81 0.84 -1.37
C MET A 430 -20.02 2.03 -1.93
N CYS A 431 -19.84 2.11 -3.25
CA CYS A 431 -19.16 3.25 -3.86
C CYS A 431 -19.90 4.57 -3.61
N LEU A 432 -21.24 4.59 -3.69
CA LEU A 432 -22.05 5.77 -3.39
C LEU A 432 -21.94 6.18 -1.92
N VAL A 433 -22.25 5.27 -1.01
CA VAL A 433 -22.29 5.57 0.44
C VAL A 433 -20.90 5.93 0.97
N LEU A 434 -19.87 5.17 0.61
CA LEU A 434 -18.51 5.49 1.06
C LEU A 434 -17.99 6.81 0.48
N THR A 435 -18.32 7.13 -0.77
CA THR A 435 -17.97 8.44 -1.34
C THR A 435 -18.67 9.56 -0.59
N ASP A 436 -19.97 9.43 -0.31
CA ASP A 436 -20.72 10.44 0.43
C ASP A 436 -20.16 10.64 1.84
N VAL A 437 -19.84 9.54 2.55
CA VAL A 437 -19.30 9.60 3.93
C VAL A 437 -17.87 10.13 3.96
N PHE A 438 -16.98 9.62 3.09
CA PHE A 438 -15.57 9.98 3.12
C PHE A 438 -15.31 11.39 2.59
N PHE A 439 -16.13 11.89 1.69
CA PHE A 439 -16.02 13.24 1.12
C PHE A 439 -17.03 14.22 1.70
N PHE A 440 -17.68 13.87 2.82
CA PHE A 440 -18.70 14.70 3.45
C PHE A 440 -18.16 16.07 3.90
N ASN A 441 -16.98 16.10 4.52
CA ASN A 441 -16.34 17.32 5.00
C ASN A 441 -15.38 17.97 3.97
N GLY A 442 -15.43 17.53 2.72
CA GLY A 442 -14.54 18.06 1.67
C GLY A 442 -15.12 19.32 1.06
N MET A 443 -14.82 20.48 1.62
CA MET A 443 -15.30 21.78 1.11
C MET A 443 -14.33 22.45 0.13
N THR A 444 -13.23 21.79 -0.18
CA THR A 444 -12.12 22.41 -0.90
C THR A 444 -11.88 21.72 -2.24
N ILE A 445 -11.22 22.44 -3.13
CA ILE A 445 -10.71 21.84 -4.35
C ILE A 445 -9.70 20.76 -3.96
N ALA A 446 -9.80 19.59 -4.57
CA ALA A 446 -8.87 18.49 -4.33
C ALA A 446 -7.42 18.97 -4.45
N PHE A 447 -6.53 18.49 -3.57
CA PHE A 447 -5.07 18.77 -3.54
C PHE A 447 -4.64 20.16 -3.07
N THR A 448 -5.53 21.06 -2.73
CA THR A 448 -5.18 22.43 -2.32
C THR A 448 -4.86 22.57 -0.83
N GLY A 449 -5.23 21.58 -0.02
CA GLY A 449 -4.91 21.55 1.41
C GLY A 449 -5.75 22.48 2.28
N ASP A 450 -6.73 23.16 1.72
CA ASP A 450 -7.66 24.01 2.45
C ASP A 450 -8.66 23.16 3.26
N THR A 451 -8.18 22.49 4.28
CA THR A 451 -9.05 21.90 5.29
C THR A 451 -9.11 22.83 6.50
N PRO A 452 -10.31 23.23 6.96
CA PRO A 452 -10.46 24.14 8.11
C PRO A 452 -9.91 23.58 9.42
N ARG A 453 -9.51 22.34 9.45
CA ARG A 453 -8.99 21.64 10.63
C ARG A 453 -7.69 20.96 10.28
N GLY A 454 -6.57 21.56 10.62
CA GLY A 454 -5.21 21.02 10.70
C GLY A 454 -4.88 19.76 9.86
N GLN A 455 -3.62 19.38 9.74
CA GLN A 455 -3.24 18.18 9.01
C GLN A 455 -3.95 16.95 9.59
N PRO A 456 -4.62 16.12 8.77
CA PRO A 456 -5.10 14.86 9.26
C PRO A 456 -3.91 14.04 9.75
N ASN A 457 -3.93 13.62 11.01
CA ASN A 457 -2.93 12.70 11.54
C ASN A 457 -3.06 11.38 10.75
N LEU A 458 -2.08 11.12 9.89
CA LEU A 458 -2.09 9.95 9.00
C LEU A 458 -2.28 8.66 9.81
N ALA A 459 -1.56 8.53 10.94
CA ALA A 459 -1.63 7.36 11.80
C ALA A 459 -3.04 7.17 12.38
N LEU A 460 -3.67 8.24 12.85
CA LEU A 460 -5.04 8.19 13.37
C LEU A 460 -6.06 7.86 12.27
N THR A 461 -5.85 8.37 11.05
CA THR A 461 -6.73 8.09 9.91
C THR A 461 -6.62 6.62 9.49
N VAL A 462 -5.41 6.10 9.40
CA VAL A 462 -5.17 4.68 9.11
C VAL A 462 -5.76 3.80 10.20
N LEU A 463 -5.56 4.15 11.47
CA LEU A 463 -6.14 3.41 12.60
C LEU A 463 -7.68 3.37 12.53
N LYS A 464 -8.32 4.52 12.24
CA LYS A 464 -9.77 4.58 12.04
C LYS A 464 -10.23 3.67 10.90
N TYR A 465 -9.54 3.67 9.77
CA TYR A 465 -9.89 2.80 8.65
C TYR A 465 -9.79 1.33 9.02
N PHE A 466 -8.72 0.92 9.70
CA PHE A 466 -8.59 -0.47 10.15
C PHE A 466 -9.64 -0.86 11.21
N THR A 467 -10.06 0.06 12.07
CA THR A 467 -11.10 -0.20 13.08
C THR A 467 -12.49 -0.39 12.46
N PHE A 468 -12.83 0.42 11.44
CA PHE A 468 -14.13 0.33 10.78
C PHE A 468 -14.17 -0.73 9.67
N PHE A 469 -13.04 -1.16 9.17
CA PHE A 469 -12.92 -2.08 8.06
C PHE A 469 -13.69 -3.41 8.24
N PRO A 470 -13.65 -4.11 9.39
CA PRO A 470 -14.41 -5.34 9.58
C PRO A 470 -15.93 -5.15 9.41
N PHE A 471 -16.46 -4.05 9.91
CA PHE A 471 -17.88 -3.73 9.77
C PHE A 471 -18.27 -3.45 8.33
N VAL A 472 -17.39 -2.75 7.60
CA VAL A 472 -17.59 -2.42 6.18
C VAL A 472 -17.58 -3.68 5.30
N ILE A 473 -16.94 -4.77 5.74
CA ILE A 473 -16.96 -6.04 5.00
C ILE A 473 -18.16 -6.90 5.39
N TRP A 474 -18.40 -7.04 6.69
CA TRP A 474 -19.42 -7.96 7.19
C TRP A 474 -20.83 -7.57 6.74
N ILE A 475 -21.20 -6.29 6.90
CA ILE A 475 -22.54 -5.80 6.55
C ILE A 475 -22.90 -6.05 5.07
N PRO A 476 -22.08 -5.70 4.06
CA PRO A 476 -22.41 -5.95 2.67
C PRO A 476 -22.54 -7.44 2.29
N VAL A 477 -21.78 -8.32 2.91
CA VAL A 477 -21.87 -9.77 2.65
C VAL A 477 -23.21 -10.32 3.09
N GLU A 478 -23.65 -10.00 4.31
CA GLU A 478 -24.96 -10.42 4.82
C GLU A 478 -26.10 -9.79 4.00
N PHE A 479 -25.92 -8.54 3.60
CA PHE A 479 -26.91 -7.82 2.83
C PHE A 479 -27.04 -8.38 1.40
N GLU A 480 -25.93 -8.83 0.78
CA GLU A 480 -25.95 -9.50 -0.53
C GLU A 480 -26.76 -10.78 -0.48
N LEU A 481 -26.53 -11.64 0.50
CA LEU A 481 -27.29 -12.86 0.68
C LEU A 481 -28.78 -12.62 0.84
N TRP A 482 -29.17 -11.53 1.49
CA TRP A 482 -30.56 -11.11 1.62
C TRP A 482 -31.14 -10.60 0.28
N ILE A 483 -30.39 -9.78 -0.47
CA ILE A 483 -30.80 -9.22 -1.77
C ILE A 483 -31.02 -10.33 -2.79
N ALA A 484 -30.12 -11.32 -2.85
CA ALA A 484 -30.14 -12.40 -3.82
C ALA A 484 -31.39 -13.32 -3.70
N ARG A 485 -32.11 -13.26 -2.57
CA ARG A 485 -33.29 -14.14 -2.31
C ARG A 485 -34.51 -13.77 -3.15
N SER A 486 -34.72 -12.50 -3.50
CA SER A 486 -35.93 -12.04 -4.17
C SER A 486 -35.72 -10.71 -4.90
N ILE A 487 -36.44 -10.56 -6.01
CA ILE A 487 -36.48 -9.31 -6.78
C ILE A 487 -37.04 -8.13 -5.96
N LEU A 488 -37.94 -8.45 -4.99
CA LEU A 488 -38.47 -7.45 -4.06
C LEU A 488 -37.37 -6.93 -3.13
N HIS A 489 -36.53 -7.83 -2.57
CA HIS A 489 -35.39 -7.44 -1.73
C HIS A 489 -34.39 -6.61 -2.52
N PHE A 490 -34.14 -6.95 -3.78
CA PHE A 490 -33.30 -6.17 -4.69
C PHE A 490 -33.83 -4.75 -4.88
N ALA A 491 -35.15 -4.62 -5.16
CA ALA A 491 -35.78 -3.31 -5.35
C ALA A 491 -35.78 -2.47 -4.05
N LEU A 492 -36.02 -3.10 -2.90
CA LEU A 492 -35.93 -2.45 -1.59
C LEU A 492 -34.51 -1.98 -1.29
N ALA A 493 -33.51 -2.82 -1.53
CA ALA A 493 -32.11 -2.45 -1.35
C ALA A 493 -31.71 -1.26 -2.23
N ALA A 494 -32.08 -1.30 -3.52
CA ALA A 494 -31.83 -0.20 -4.44
C ALA A 494 -32.52 1.10 -3.95
N GLY A 495 -33.75 1.00 -3.45
CA GLY A 495 -34.48 2.12 -2.86
C GLY A 495 -33.80 2.70 -1.62
N VAL A 496 -33.34 1.84 -0.71
CA VAL A 496 -32.62 2.26 0.52
C VAL A 496 -31.30 2.94 0.18
N ILE A 497 -30.50 2.36 -0.73
CA ILE A 497 -29.25 2.95 -1.19
C ILE A 497 -29.48 4.31 -1.85
N GLY A 498 -30.49 4.41 -2.72
CA GLY A 498 -30.88 5.66 -3.37
C GLY A 498 -31.36 6.73 -2.38
N ALA A 499 -32.17 6.36 -1.38
CA ALA A 499 -32.64 7.25 -0.34
C ALA A 499 -31.50 7.74 0.57
N ALA A 500 -30.57 6.85 0.93
CA ALA A 500 -29.39 7.20 1.72
C ALA A 500 -28.48 8.19 0.95
N HIS A 501 -28.19 7.92 -0.32
CA HIS A 501 -27.42 8.83 -1.17
C HIS A 501 -28.09 10.20 -1.31
N PHE A 502 -29.39 10.24 -1.59
CA PHE A 502 -30.12 11.49 -1.73
C PHE A 502 -30.16 12.27 -0.41
N GLY A 503 -30.37 11.60 0.73
CA GLY A 503 -30.36 12.21 2.06
C GLY A 503 -29.00 12.81 2.40
N LEU A 504 -27.91 12.05 2.20
CA LEU A 504 -26.55 12.52 2.45
C LEU A 504 -26.16 13.68 1.51
N ASP A 505 -26.53 13.62 0.24
CA ASP A 505 -26.26 14.71 -0.73
C ASP A 505 -27.03 15.99 -0.35
N ARG A 506 -28.27 15.86 0.15
CA ARG A 506 -29.07 16.99 0.62
C ARG A 506 -28.49 17.64 1.87
N LEU A 507 -28.09 16.82 2.86
CA LEU A 507 -27.41 17.29 4.08
C LEU A 507 -26.11 18.01 3.74
N HIS A 508 -25.31 17.43 2.86
CA HIS A 508 -24.06 18.03 2.44
C HIS A 508 -24.25 19.38 1.74
N ARG A 509 -25.23 19.50 0.84
CA ARG A 509 -25.55 20.78 0.20
C ARG A 509 -26.03 21.83 1.21
N GLY A 510 -26.75 21.42 2.23
CA GLY A 510 -27.15 22.30 3.34
C GLY A 510 -25.95 22.88 4.07
N MET A 511 -25.00 22.01 4.47
CA MET A 511 -23.78 22.43 5.16
C MET A 511 -22.87 23.33 4.32
N VAL A 512 -22.70 23.02 3.03
CA VAL A 512 -21.89 23.88 2.13
C VAL A 512 -22.51 25.27 2.03
N LYS A 513 -23.84 25.39 1.91
CA LYS A 513 -24.51 26.69 1.86
C LYS A 513 -24.33 27.48 3.15
N GLU A 514 -24.42 26.81 4.30
CA GLU A 514 -24.28 27.42 5.62
C GLU A 514 -22.85 27.96 5.83
N HIS A 515 -21.82 27.20 5.48
CA HIS A 515 -20.44 27.64 5.60
C HIS A 515 -20.04 28.74 4.58
N CYS A 516 -20.57 28.71 3.38
CA CYS A 516 -20.34 29.79 2.41
C CYS A 516 -21.15 31.05 2.74
N GLY A 517 -22.17 30.96 3.59
CA GLY A 517 -23.01 32.08 4.03
C GLY A 517 -22.54 32.78 5.29
N MET A 518 -21.58 32.24 6.03
CA MET A 518 -21.02 32.90 7.22
C MET A 518 -19.91 33.88 6.83
N PRO A 519 -20.12 35.21 6.95
CA PRO A 519 -19.03 36.18 6.84
C PRO A 519 -18.19 36.11 8.12
N GLY A 520 -16.91 35.79 7.99
CA GLY A 520 -15.96 36.06 9.05
C GLY A 520 -15.54 34.93 9.98
N LEU A 521 -15.19 33.76 9.46
CA LEU A 521 -14.03 33.08 10.01
C LEU A 521 -12.81 33.80 9.40
N GLU A 522 -12.27 34.74 10.14
CA GLU A 522 -10.92 35.25 9.92
C GLU A 522 -10.01 34.04 9.89
N ASP A 523 -9.69 33.56 8.68
CA ASP A 523 -8.58 32.67 8.47
C ASP A 523 -7.36 33.41 9.02
N ASP A 524 -6.71 32.81 9.99
CA ASP A 524 -5.42 33.26 10.49
C ASP A 524 -4.56 33.63 9.28
N ASP A 525 -4.23 34.93 9.16
CA ASP A 525 -3.45 35.50 8.06
C ASP A 525 -1.99 35.00 8.02
N GLU A 526 -1.66 34.01 8.85
CA GLU A 526 -0.31 33.43 8.96
C GLU A 526 0.19 32.73 7.70
N ASP A 527 -0.71 32.24 6.82
CA ASP A 527 -0.32 31.51 5.61
C ASP A 527 -0.22 32.36 4.33
N PHE A 528 -0.52 33.62 4.39
CA PHE A 528 -0.24 34.54 3.28
C PHE A 528 1.21 35.00 3.32
N PRO A 529 1.97 34.91 2.21
CA PRO A 529 3.25 35.56 2.15
C PRO A 529 2.99 37.09 2.31
N MET A 530 3.22 37.58 3.52
CA MET A 530 2.93 38.96 3.86
C MET A 530 3.70 39.98 3.01
N ARG A 531 4.69 39.56 2.22
CA ARG A 531 5.43 40.40 1.27
C ARG A 531 5.91 39.60 0.09
N LEU A 532 5.38 39.85 -1.07
CA LEU A 532 5.95 39.37 -2.35
C LEU A 532 7.30 40.04 -2.68
N GLY A 533 7.94 40.77 -1.77
CA GLY A 533 9.23 41.40 -2.02
C GLY A 533 9.24 42.45 -3.13
N LEU A 534 8.11 42.74 -3.74
CA LEU A 534 7.96 43.79 -4.74
C LEU A 534 7.89 45.15 -4.01
N ARG A 535 9.04 45.76 -3.81
CA ARG A 535 9.09 47.20 -3.54
C ARG A 535 8.83 47.92 -4.86
N TYR A 536 7.78 48.73 -4.90
CA TYR A 536 7.59 49.73 -5.95
C TYR A 536 8.68 50.78 -5.84
#